data_22ac8a1c0a132dc1b2b20812a05ae918
#
_entry.id   22ac8a1c0a132dc1b2b20812a05ae918
#
_cell.length_a   1.000
_cell.length_b   1.000
_cell.length_c   1.000
_cell.angle_alpha   90.00
_cell.angle_beta   90.00
_cell.angle_gamma   90.00
#
_symmetry.space_group_name_H-M   'P 1'
#
loop_
_entity.id
_entity.type
_entity.pdbx_description
1 polymer ?
#
loop_
_entity_poly.entity_id
_entity_poly.type
_entity_poly.pdbx_seq_one_letter_code
_entity_poly.pdbx_strand_id
1 'polypeptide(L)'
;MNPLEDLNSLSREELLVLVAQLLHKLGELEATVQELQGEVERLTREKKRQAAPFSKGTRVQQPKRPGRKPGQGTFSFRHAPSPEAITEPPVEVPVTLPSCPGCGSRLAQTRVDLAYITELPPLPRPRVTQYRVWVCCCTGCGRQVRGEHPDLAADQYGATAHRVGPRALAAAHALHYQVGIPVRKVPLVLGLLTGLELTQGAITQDALRRARGSIGQKYQELRAGVRHAPVVYTDDTGWKVGGENAHLMAFDTDQATVYQVRARHRHQEVQEVIPGNYKGVMGTDRGRSSEDKTFRRVKQRKCLAHLQRTLSELLAHKQGRARDLAAGTRELLRLAVQLWEEYHRGNRKEYDRWAPQVRLALNYHLRERPLKDPDNRKLLRMLRHYHQRGDLLRFLAQREVEPTNNWVERALRPAVIARKVSQCSKTWPGAHAFAAFASVIQTLLKKGAPSSVLEALVDLFRTPRNQAAPA
;
A
#
# COMPACT_ATOMS: atom_id res chain seq x y z
N MET A 1 15.79 -30.16 59.43
CA MET A 1 15.56 -31.60 59.15
C MET A 1 16.02 -31.82 57.73
N ASN A 2 16.93 -32.79 57.55
CA ASN A 2 17.58 -33.01 56.25
C ASN A 2 16.71 -34.01 55.45
N PRO A 3 16.13 -33.67 54.30
CA PRO A 3 15.20 -34.53 53.56
C PRO A 3 15.80 -35.85 53.11
N LEU A 4 17.11 -36.05 53.25
CA LEU A 4 17.81 -37.25 52.85
C LEU A 4 17.87 -38.33 53.95
N GLU A 5 17.66 -37.98 55.24
CA GLU A 5 17.65 -38.93 56.33
C GLU A 5 16.36 -39.75 56.44
N ASP A 6 15.23 -39.18 55.97
CA ASP A 6 13.95 -39.88 55.94
C ASP A 6 13.87 -40.94 54.81
N LEU A 7 14.61 -40.83 53.74
CA LEU A 7 14.64 -41.77 52.62
C LEU A 7 15.25 -43.14 52.97
N ASN A 8 16.20 -43.13 53.90
CA ASN A 8 16.91 -44.38 54.33
C ASN A 8 16.06 -45.23 55.28
N SER A 9 14.96 -44.71 55.80
CA SER A 9 14.03 -45.42 56.69
C SER A 9 12.89 -46.09 55.93
N LEU A 10 12.72 -45.85 54.65
CA LEU A 10 11.63 -46.39 53.82
C LEU A 10 11.94 -47.83 53.34
N SER A 11 10.91 -48.67 53.36
CA SER A 11 10.98 -49.98 52.73
C SER A 11 11.13 -49.90 51.22
N ARG A 12 11.60 -50.99 50.60
CA ARG A 12 11.72 -51.07 49.13
C ARG A 12 10.41 -50.77 48.41
N GLU A 13 9.29 -51.16 48.96
CA GLU A 13 7.97 -50.97 48.39
C GLU A 13 7.54 -49.50 48.48
N GLU A 14 7.79 -48.84 49.59
CA GLU A 14 7.53 -47.39 49.79
C GLU A 14 8.43 -46.53 48.89
N LEU A 15 9.68 -46.90 48.66
CA LEU A 15 10.55 -46.24 47.70
C LEU A 15 10.05 -46.37 46.26
N LEU A 16 9.54 -47.54 45.86
CA LEU A 16 8.96 -47.75 44.54
C LEU A 16 7.71 -46.88 44.32
N VAL A 17 6.84 -46.77 45.33
CA VAL A 17 5.67 -45.87 45.28
C VAL A 17 6.09 -44.41 45.17
N LEU A 18 7.10 -43.98 45.94
CA LEU A 18 7.60 -42.64 45.91
C LEU A 18 8.25 -42.31 44.54
N VAL A 19 9.03 -43.22 43.98
CA VAL A 19 9.62 -43.07 42.63
C VAL A 19 8.52 -42.98 41.57
N ALA A 20 7.45 -43.83 41.67
CA ALA A 20 6.33 -43.72 40.72
C ALA A 20 5.59 -42.38 40.82
N GLN A 21 5.39 -41.87 42.04
CA GLN A 21 4.78 -40.54 42.25
C GLN A 21 5.67 -39.41 41.73
N LEU A 22 6.99 -39.48 41.92
CA LEU A 22 7.94 -38.52 41.40
C LEU A 22 7.99 -38.55 39.89
N LEU A 23 7.98 -39.72 39.26
CA LEU A 23 7.91 -39.84 37.80
C LEU A 23 6.61 -39.27 37.22
N HIS A 24 5.47 -39.51 37.92
CA HIS A 24 4.21 -38.89 37.52
C HIS A 24 4.23 -37.37 37.62
N LYS A 25 4.72 -36.83 38.75
CA LYS A 25 4.93 -35.38 38.91
C LYS A 25 5.90 -34.78 37.90
N LEU A 26 6.95 -35.49 37.55
CA LEU A 26 7.90 -35.08 36.56
C LEU A 26 7.24 -34.98 35.17
N GLY A 27 6.39 -35.93 34.83
CA GLY A 27 5.58 -35.89 33.59
C GLY A 27 4.58 -34.74 33.56
N GLU A 28 3.93 -34.41 34.66
CA GLU A 28 3.04 -33.25 34.79
C GLU A 28 3.79 -31.94 34.65
N LEU A 29 4.96 -31.81 35.29
CA LEU A 29 5.84 -30.64 35.17
C LEU A 29 6.36 -30.48 33.75
N GLU A 30 6.79 -31.55 33.07
CA GLU A 30 7.22 -31.47 31.67
C GLU A 30 6.10 -31.00 30.75
N ALA A 31 4.87 -31.49 30.95
CA ALA A 31 3.70 -31.04 30.21
C ALA A 31 3.43 -29.56 30.46
N THR A 32 3.48 -29.10 31.70
CA THR A 32 3.31 -27.68 32.07
C THR A 32 4.39 -26.80 31.48
N VAL A 33 5.65 -27.22 31.51
CA VAL A 33 6.77 -26.49 30.88
C VAL A 33 6.58 -26.38 29.36
N GLN A 34 6.12 -27.44 28.69
CA GLN A 34 5.81 -27.39 27.26
C GLN A 34 4.65 -26.43 26.94
N GLU A 35 3.61 -26.41 27.78
CA GLU A 35 2.49 -25.47 27.63
C GLU A 35 2.94 -24.02 27.83
N LEU A 36 3.70 -23.74 28.88
CA LEU A 36 4.26 -22.42 29.17
C LEU A 36 5.25 -21.95 28.08
N GLN A 37 6.06 -22.85 27.55
CA GLN A 37 6.94 -22.53 26.41
C GLN A 37 6.12 -22.15 25.17
N GLY A 38 5.04 -22.88 24.88
CA GLY A 38 4.12 -22.56 23.80
C GLY A 38 3.45 -21.20 24.00
N GLU A 39 3.06 -20.86 25.22
CA GLU A 39 2.47 -19.57 25.57
C GLU A 39 3.47 -18.41 25.46
N VAL A 40 4.71 -18.59 25.94
CA VAL A 40 5.79 -17.63 25.80
C VAL A 40 6.12 -17.39 24.31
N GLU A 41 6.16 -18.46 23.50
CA GLU A 41 6.34 -18.31 22.05
C GLU A 41 5.18 -17.53 21.41
N ARG A 42 3.94 -17.81 21.80
CA ARG A 42 2.75 -17.09 21.33
C ARG A 42 2.81 -15.63 21.69
N LEU A 43 3.07 -15.30 22.95
CA LEU A 43 3.18 -13.93 23.45
C LEU A 43 4.37 -13.17 22.80
N THR A 44 5.48 -13.84 22.55
CA THR A 44 6.65 -13.27 21.86
C THR A 44 6.34 -12.96 20.40
N ARG A 45 5.54 -13.80 19.71
CA ARG A 45 5.07 -13.54 18.34
C ARG A 45 4.08 -12.37 18.29
N GLU A 46 3.17 -12.27 19.27
CA GLU A 46 2.22 -11.15 19.37
C GLU A 46 2.93 -9.81 19.60
N LYS A 47 3.97 -9.77 20.42
CA LYS A 47 4.80 -8.57 20.64
C LYS A 47 5.61 -8.14 19.42
N LYS A 48 5.92 -9.05 18.47
CA LYS A 48 6.67 -8.75 17.23
C LYS A 48 5.78 -8.32 16.06
N ARG A 49 4.44 -8.33 16.21
CA ARG A 49 3.57 -7.72 15.20
C ARG A 49 3.94 -6.25 15.06
N GLN A 50 4.06 -5.78 13.81
CA GLN A 50 4.34 -4.36 13.55
C GLN A 50 3.40 -3.52 14.38
N ALA A 51 3.99 -2.75 15.31
CA ALA A 51 3.25 -1.83 16.13
C ALA A 51 2.41 -0.92 15.22
N ALA A 52 1.14 -0.70 15.61
CA ALA A 52 0.31 0.28 14.94
C ALA A 52 1.09 1.60 14.77
N PRO A 53 0.88 2.37 13.67
CA PRO A 53 1.63 3.57 13.39
C PRO A 53 1.54 4.56 14.50
N PHE A 54 2.02 4.78 15.46
CA PHE A 54 1.97 5.57 16.70
C PHE A 54 2.09 4.74 17.99
N SER A 55 2.12 3.40 17.94
CA SER A 55 2.54 2.64 19.10
C SER A 55 4.05 2.84 19.25
N LYS A 56 4.49 3.21 20.46
CA LYS A 56 5.91 3.19 20.81
C LYS A 56 6.35 1.73 20.78
N GLY A 57 6.85 1.27 19.62
CA GLY A 57 7.45 -0.05 19.50
C GLY A 57 8.61 -0.19 20.48
N THR A 58 8.92 -1.41 20.89
CA THR A 58 10.12 -1.69 21.70
C THR A 58 11.33 -1.12 20.97
N ARG A 59 12.08 -0.27 21.65
CA ARG A 59 13.28 0.39 21.12
C ARG A 59 14.24 -0.69 20.64
N VAL A 60 14.60 -0.67 19.37
CA VAL A 60 15.60 -1.61 18.82
C VAL A 60 16.91 -1.31 19.55
N GLN A 61 17.46 -2.31 20.26
CA GLN A 61 18.66 -2.13 21.06
C GLN A 61 19.88 -1.72 20.24
N GLN A 62 19.93 -2.14 18.97
CA GLN A 62 20.98 -1.76 18.01
C GLN A 62 20.31 -1.35 16.69
N PRO A 63 19.89 -0.08 16.55
CA PRO A 63 19.34 0.40 15.29
C PRO A 63 20.44 0.40 14.22
N LYS A 64 20.13 -0.17 13.05
CA LYS A 64 20.99 -0.01 11.88
C LYS A 64 21.13 1.47 11.57
N ARG A 65 22.35 1.95 11.35
CA ARG A 65 22.60 3.32 10.91
C ARG A 65 21.81 3.59 9.62
N PRO A 66 21.04 4.68 9.54
CA PRO A 66 20.35 5.05 8.31
C PRO A 66 21.37 5.41 7.23
N GLY A 67 21.06 5.15 5.98
CA GLY A 67 21.91 5.47 4.84
C GLY A 67 22.70 4.27 4.29
N ARG A 68 23.41 4.53 3.21
CA ARG A 68 24.30 3.54 2.59
C ARG A 68 25.58 3.36 3.43
N LYS A 69 26.14 2.15 3.45
CA LYS A 69 27.43 1.92 4.08
C LYS A 69 28.50 2.73 3.34
N PRO A 70 29.49 3.28 4.05
CA PRO A 70 30.66 3.92 3.43
C PRO A 70 31.28 3.00 2.37
N GLY A 71 31.65 3.54 1.20
CA GLY A 71 32.22 2.78 0.09
C GLY A 71 31.22 1.98 -0.77
N GLN A 72 29.92 1.94 -0.43
CA GLN A 72 28.90 1.28 -1.25
C GLN A 72 28.02 2.29 -1.99
N GLY A 73 28.08 2.26 -3.30
CA GLY A 73 27.26 3.04 -4.25
C GLY A 73 28.04 4.12 -4.99
N THR A 74 27.66 4.36 -6.21
CA THR A 74 28.12 5.49 -7.01
C THR A 74 27.34 6.74 -6.63
N PHE A 75 28.06 7.84 -6.36
CA PHE A 75 27.44 9.16 -6.28
C PHE A 75 27.19 9.62 -7.71
N SER A 76 25.93 9.82 -8.08
CA SER A 76 25.60 10.49 -9.34
C SER A 76 25.61 12.01 -9.08
N PHE A 77 26.53 12.69 -9.68
CA PHE A 77 26.48 14.15 -9.78
C PHE A 77 25.38 14.54 -10.79
N ARG A 78 24.82 15.74 -10.65
CA ARG A 78 23.97 16.28 -11.69
C ARG A 78 24.87 16.52 -12.92
N HIS A 79 24.50 15.91 -14.03
CA HIS A 79 25.14 16.20 -15.31
C HIS A 79 24.73 17.60 -15.77
N ALA A 80 25.57 18.22 -16.64
CA ALA A 80 25.20 19.42 -17.37
C ALA A 80 23.85 19.18 -18.09
N PRO A 81 22.95 20.18 -18.12
CA PRO A 81 21.70 20.05 -18.84
C PRO A 81 21.96 19.86 -20.34
N SER A 82 21.04 19.18 -21.04
CA SER A 82 21.10 19.11 -22.49
C SER A 82 20.88 20.52 -23.10
N PRO A 83 21.38 20.81 -24.30
CA PRO A 83 21.19 22.13 -24.93
C PRO A 83 19.71 22.54 -24.98
N GLU A 84 18.81 21.62 -25.21
CA GLU A 84 17.35 21.87 -25.27
C GLU A 84 16.73 22.20 -23.90
N ALA A 85 17.41 21.88 -22.81
CA ALA A 85 16.96 22.20 -21.45
C ALA A 85 17.41 23.58 -20.98
N ILE A 86 18.25 24.29 -21.77
CA ILE A 86 18.71 25.66 -21.49
C ILE A 86 17.65 26.61 -22.05
N THR A 87 16.89 27.25 -21.17
CA THR A 87 15.75 28.10 -21.56
C THR A 87 16.10 29.60 -21.64
N GLU A 88 17.21 30.00 -21.03
CA GLU A 88 17.63 31.38 -20.94
C GLU A 88 18.94 31.59 -21.73
N PRO A 89 19.16 32.77 -22.30
CA PRO A 89 20.43 33.09 -22.96
C PRO A 89 21.58 33.04 -21.96
N PRO A 90 22.81 32.70 -22.41
CA PRO A 90 23.97 32.66 -21.54
C PRO A 90 24.27 34.05 -20.94
N VAL A 91 24.61 34.04 -19.66
CA VAL A 91 25.02 35.25 -18.93
C VAL A 91 26.54 35.27 -18.86
N GLU A 92 27.15 36.32 -19.45
CA GLU A 92 28.58 36.52 -19.37
C GLU A 92 28.98 37.00 -17.97
N VAL A 93 29.94 36.33 -17.35
CA VAL A 93 30.46 36.68 -16.03
C VAL A 93 31.97 36.99 -16.17
N PRO A 94 32.34 38.23 -16.53
CA PRO A 94 33.74 38.63 -16.70
C PRO A 94 34.43 38.72 -15.33
N VAL A 95 35.77 38.55 -15.37
CA VAL A 95 36.60 38.84 -14.20
C VAL A 95 36.68 40.35 -14.02
N THR A 96 36.16 40.86 -12.91
CA THR A 96 36.10 42.30 -12.58
C THR A 96 37.35 42.83 -11.86
N LEU A 97 38.28 41.94 -11.51
CA LEU A 97 39.51 42.32 -10.83
C LEU A 97 40.49 42.98 -11.83
N PRO A 98 41.05 44.14 -11.51
CA PRO A 98 41.98 44.85 -12.40
C PRO A 98 43.35 44.14 -12.52
N SER A 99 43.72 43.37 -11.48
CA SER A 99 45.00 42.67 -11.43
C SER A 99 44.90 41.42 -10.52
N CYS A 100 45.92 40.59 -10.59
CA CYS A 100 46.01 39.37 -9.77
C CYS A 100 46.05 39.73 -8.26
N PRO A 101 45.15 39.20 -7.44
CA PRO A 101 45.12 39.50 -6.01
C PRO A 101 46.31 38.90 -5.22
N GLY A 102 47.08 37.98 -5.81
CA GLY A 102 48.23 37.36 -5.19
C GLY A 102 49.58 38.09 -5.50
N CYS A 103 49.73 38.66 -6.69
CA CYS A 103 51.01 39.26 -7.12
C CYS A 103 50.89 40.60 -7.84
N GLY A 104 49.69 41.13 -8.07
CA GLY A 104 49.46 42.41 -8.75
C GLY A 104 49.64 42.39 -10.24
N SER A 105 50.04 41.30 -10.88
CA SER A 105 50.27 41.21 -12.31
C SER A 105 48.99 41.26 -13.14
N ARG A 106 49.13 41.59 -14.44
CA ARG A 106 47.99 41.61 -15.38
C ARG A 106 47.34 40.23 -15.52
N LEU A 107 46.03 40.21 -15.55
CA LEU A 107 45.25 38.99 -15.79
C LEU A 107 45.08 38.76 -17.31
N ALA A 108 45.19 37.51 -17.74
CA ALA A 108 44.90 37.08 -19.10
C ALA A 108 43.81 36.00 -19.07
N GLN A 109 42.81 36.11 -19.94
CA GLN A 109 41.77 35.09 -20.07
C GLN A 109 42.36 33.82 -20.70
N THR A 110 42.19 32.67 -20.04
CA THR A 110 42.72 31.38 -20.51
C THR A 110 41.63 30.40 -20.94
N ARG A 111 40.45 30.45 -20.31
CA ARG A 111 39.34 29.57 -20.62
C ARG A 111 38.03 30.13 -20.10
N VAL A 112 36.93 29.55 -20.58
CA VAL A 112 35.57 29.78 -20.05
C VAL A 112 35.09 28.49 -19.43
N ASP A 113 34.72 28.54 -18.14
CA ASP A 113 34.08 27.43 -17.45
C ASP A 113 32.58 27.63 -17.48
N LEU A 114 31.82 26.57 -17.81
CA LEU A 114 30.36 26.60 -17.85
C LEU A 114 29.77 26.21 -16.50
N ALA A 115 28.90 27.02 -15.98
CA ALA A 115 28.11 26.75 -14.76
C ALA A 115 26.63 26.87 -15.08
N TYR A 116 25.81 26.06 -14.42
CA TYR A 116 24.37 26.01 -14.66
C TYR A 116 23.60 26.13 -13.34
N ILE A 117 22.58 26.97 -13.33
CA ILE A 117 21.64 27.13 -12.21
C ILE A 117 20.25 26.82 -12.75
N THR A 118 19.55 25.88 -12.09
CA THR A 118 18.14 25.65 -12.36
C THR A 118 17.32 26.38 -11.30
N GLU A 119 16.58 27.39 -11.70
CA GLU A 119 15.77 28.23 -10.82
C GLU A 119 14.28 28.09 -11.17
N LEU A 120 13.43 28.37 -10.21
CA LEU A 120 11.99 28.45 -10.44
C LEU A 120 11.66 29.82 -11.07
N PRO A 121 10.79 29.87 -12.10
CA PRO A 121 10.29 31.13 -12.62
C PRO A 121 9.45 31.84 -11.52
N PRO A 122 9.18 33.16 -11.69
CA PRO A 122 8.25 33.86 -10.82
C PRO A 122 6.94 33.07 -10.68
N LEU A 123 6.45 32.88 -9.44
CA LEU A 123 5.29 32.06 -9.16
C LEU A 123 4.06 32.54 -9.94
N PRO A 124 3.32 31.63 -10.59
CA PRO A 124 2.14 32.00 -11.37
C PRO A 124 1.06 32.55 -10.44
N ARG A 125 0.53 33.73 -10.79
CA ARG A 125 -0.59 34.32 -10.05
C ARG A 125 -1.94 33.77 -10.53
N PRO A 126 -2.99 33.74 -9.68
CA PRO A 126 -4.32 33.33 -10.08
C PRO A 126 -4.84 34.22 -11.20
N ARG A 127 -5.43 33.59 -12.21
CA ARG A 127 -6.12 34.31 -13.29
C ARG A 127 -7.61 34.36 -13.01
N VAL A 128 -8.17 35.56 -12.90
CA VAL A 128 -9.61 35.76 -12.68
C VAL A 128 -10.26 36.09 -14.03
N THR A 129 -11.26 35.30 -14.42
CA THR A 129 -12.03 35.50 -15.66
C THR A 129 -13.45 35.94 -15.31
N GLN A 130 -13.91 37.05 -15.86
CA GLN A 130 -15.29 37.50 -15.77
C GLN A 130 -16.09 36.91 -16.93
N TYR A 131 -17.13 36.14 -16.60
CA TYR A 131 -18.10 35.62 -17.58
C TYR A 131 -19.33 36.47 -17.58
N ARG A 132 -19.73 37.00 -18.75
CA ARG A 132 -21.02 37.68 -18.97
C ARG A 132 -22.01 36.64 -19.45
N VAL A 133 -22.89 36.17 -18.54
CA VAL A 133 -23.86 35.12 -18.82
C VAL A 133 -25.22 35.74 -19.10
N TRP A 134 -25.70 35.58 -20.31
CA TRP A 134 -27.00 36.07 -20.72
C TRP A 134 -28.12 35.24 -20.12
N VAL A 135 -29.16 35.93 -19.63
CA VAL A 135 -30.39 35.34 -19.13
C VAL A 135 -31.54 35.85 -19.97
N CYS A 136 -32.26 34.97 -20.62
CA CYS A 136 -33.40 35.28 -21.44
C CYS A 136 -34.68 34.80 -20.74
N CYS A 137 -35.80 35.55 -20.93
CA CYS A 137 -37.11 35.17 -20.47
C CYS A 137 -37.94 34.68 -21.66
N CYS A 138 -38.59 33.53 -21.54
CA CYS A 138 -39.49 33.04 -22.57
C CYS A 138 -40.74 33.94 -22.62
N THR A 139 -41.04 34.50 -23.79
CA THR A 139 -42.21 35.40 -24.00
C THR A 139 -43.57 34.68 -23.87
N GLY A 140 -43.58 33.33 -24.05
CA GLY A 140 -44.81 32.54 -23.96
C GLY A 140 -45.13 32.06 -22.53
N CYS A 141 -44.14 31.54 -21.78
CA CYS A 141 -44.36 30.92 -20.47
C CYS A 141 -43.63 31.61 -19.32
N GLY A 142 -42.87 32.68 -19.56
CA GLY A 142 -42.11 33.40 -18.55
C GLY A 142 -40.87 32.65 -17.99
N ARG A 143 -40.56 31.46 -18.48
CA ARG A 143 -39.41 30.68 -18.00
C ARG A 143 -38.11 31.38 -18.33
N GLN A 144 -37.26 31.55 -17.34
CA GLN A 144 -35.87 32.04 -17.54
C GLN A 144 -34.98 30.96 -18.06
N VAL A 145 -34.19 31.25 -19.10
CA VAL A 145 -33.15 30.40 -19.68
C VAL A 145 -31.84 31.15 -19.59
N ARG A 146 -30.84 30.49 -19.12
CA ARG A 146 -29.49 31.03 -18.86
C ARG A 146 -28.48 30.39 -19.79
N GLY A 147 -27.50 31.16 -20.28
CA GLY A 147 -26.34 30.66 -21.03
C GLY A 147 -25.49 29.72 -20.19
N GLU A 148 -24.96 28.68 -20.81
CA GLU A 148 -24.12 27.66 -20.17
C GLU A 148 -22.68 27.77 -20.64
N HIS A 149 -21.72 27.43 -19.76
CA HIS A 149 -20.28 27.34 -20.06
C HIS A 149 -19.66 26.18 -19.27
N PRO A 150 -18.73 25.40 -19.87
CA PRO A 150 -18.11 24.22 -19.21
C PRO A 150 -17.42 24.51 -17.89
N ASP A 151 -16.85 25.70 -17.71
CA ASP A 151 -16.17 26.09 -16.48
C ASP A 151 -17.13 26.68 -15.41
N LEU A 152 -18.37 26.95 -15.77
CA LEU A 152 -19.41 27.49 -14.88
C LEU A 152 -20.33 26.39 -14.34
N ALA A 153 -20.59 26.42 -13.05
CA ALA A 153 -21.62 25.57 -12.48
C ALA A 153 -23.00 26.17 -12.74
N ALA A 154 -24.03 25.32 -12.95
CA ALA A 154 -25.40 25.78 -13.24
C ALA A 154 -26.00 26.71 -12.16
N ASP A 155 -25.58 26.54 -10.89
CA ASP A 155 -25.96 27.32 -9.73
C ASP A 155 -25.00 28.50 -9.41
N GLN A 156 -24.08 28.84 -10.33
CA GLN A 156 -23.08 29.89 -10.13
C GLN A 156 -23.61 31.26 -10.52
N TYR A 157 -24.45 31.82 -9.63
CA TYR A 157 -25.04 33.18 -9.76
C TYR A 157 -25.31 33.79 -8.38
N GLY A 158 -25.55 35.09 -8.31
CA GLY A 158 -25.77 35.78 -7.06
C GLY A 158 -24.61 35.64 -6.07
N ALA A 159 -24.89 35.29 -4.85
CA ALA A 159 -23.88 35.09 -3.79
C ALA A 159 -22.86 34.00 -4.10
N THR A 160 -23.17 33.07 -5.01
CA THR A 160 -22.27 32.00 -5.42
C THR A 160 -21.56 32.27 -6.74
N ALA A 161 -21.63 33.48 -7.27
CA ALA A 161 -21.07 33.87 -8.57
C ALA A 161 -19.55 33.71 -8.66
N HIS A 162 -18.83 33.95 -7.56
CA HIS A 162 -17.38 33.80 -7.51
C HIS A 162 -17.01 32.41 -6.99
N ARG A 163 -16.45 31.58 -7.84
CA ARG A 163 -15.99 30.23 -7.49
C ARG A 163 -14.57 29.99 -7.98
N VAL A 164 -13.90 29.06 -7.29
CA VAL A 164 -12.60 28.55 -7.69
C VAL A 164 -12.74 27.66 -8.91
N GLY A 165 -11.92 27.88 -9.92
CA GLY A 165 -11.96 27.15 -11.17
C GLY A 165 -11.51 25.68 -11.06
N PRO A 166 -11.84 24.85 -12.08
CA PRO A 166 -11.59 23.40 -12.03
C PRO A 166 -10.11 23.05 -11.90
N ARG A 167 -9.19 23.80 -12.50
CA ARG A 167 -7.74 23.56 -12.39
C ARG A 167 -7.23 23.80 -10.97
N ALA A 168 -7.66 24.86 -10.32
CA ALA A 168 -7.24 25.17 -8.96
C ALA A 168 -7.80 24.13 -7.95
N LEU A 169 -9.03 23.69 -8.14
CA LEU A 169 -9.62 22.59 -7.36
C LEU A 169 -8.91 21.24 -7.63
N ALA A 170 -8.60 20.94 -8.89
CA ALA A 170 -7.83 19.75 -9.24
C ALA A 170 -6.45 19.75 -8.55
N ALA A 171 -5.75 20.89 -8.56
CA ALA A 171 -4.47 21.04 -7.84
C ALA A 171 -4.65 20.84 -6.32
N ALA A 172 -5.70 21.42 -5.71
CA ALA A 172 -5.98 21.24 -4.30
C ALA A 172 -6.21 19.76 -3.94
N HIS A 173 -6.98 19.04 -4.76
CA HIS A 173 -7.23 17.62 -4.55
C HIS A 173 -6.01 16.75 -4.83
N ALA A 174 -5.18 17.07 -5.83
CA ALA A 174 -3.92 16.38 -6.08
C ALA A 174 -2.96 16.55 -4.88
N LEU A 175 -2.81 17.76 -4.34
CA LEU A 175 -2.01 18.01 -3.14
C LEU A 175 -2.48 17.17 -1.94
N HIS A 176 -3.78 16.99 -1.78
CA HIS A 176 -4.31 16.20 -0.66
C HIS A 176 -4.24 14.70 -0.92
N TYR A 177 -4.81 14.19 -2.02
CA TYR A 177 -5.00 12.76 -2.25
C TYR A 177 -3.80 12.06 -2.92
N GLN A 178 -2.97 12.79 -3.68
CA GLN A 178 -1.78 12.24 -4.32
C GLN A 178 -0.53 12.47 -3.46
N VAL A 179 -0.31 13.72 -3.02
CA VAL A 179 0.90 14.11 -2.28
C VAL A 179 0.77 13.81 -0.78
N GLY A 180 -0.48 13.72 -0.26
CA GLY A 180 -0.75 13.40 1.14
C GLY A 180 -0.73 14.61 2.08
N ILE A 181 -0.77 15.84 1.56
CA ILE A 181 -0.83 17.05 2.39
C ILE A 181 -2.18 17.08 3.14
N PRO A 182 -2.20 17.33 4.47
CA PRO A 182 -3.46 17.49 5.21
C PRO A 182 -4.34 18.57 4.58
N VAL A 183 -5.62 18.30 4.40
CA VAL A 183 -6.55 19.22 3.70
C VAL A 183 -6.51 20.65 4.28
N ARG A 184 -6.31 20.80 5.60
CA ARG A 184 -6.17 22.10 6.28
C ARG A 184 -4.89 22.88 5.90
N LYS A 185 -3.88 22.20 5.35
CA LYS A 185 -2.61 22.82 4.91
C LYS A 185 -2.59 23.12 3.41
N VAL A 186 -3.51 22.54 2.64
CA VAL A 186 -3.61 22.80 1.19
C VAL A 186 -3.82 24.28 0.87
N PRO A 187 -4.72 25.04 1.55
CA PRO A 187 -4.84 26.49 1.34
C PRO A 187 -3.52 27.25 1.54
N LEU A 188 -2.78 26.90 2.59
CA LEU A 188 -1.49 27.54 2.87
C LEU A 188 -0.48 27.30 1.74
N VAL A 189 -0.40 26.06 1.23
CA VAL A 189 0.52 25.71 0.13
C VAL A 189 0.14 26.47 -1.15
N LEU A 190 -1.14 26.49 -1.51
CA LEU A 190 -1.60 27.20 -2.70
C LEU A 190 -1.42 28.73 -2.55
N GLY A 191 -1.71 29.29 -1.38
CA GLY A 191 -1.49 30.70 -1.08
C GLY A 191 -0.01 31.06 -1.23
N LEU A 192 0.90 30.27 -0.63
CA LEU A 192 2.34 30.49 -0.69
C LEU A 192 2.88 30.42 -2.14
N LEU A 193 2.45 29.39 -2.90
CA LEU A 193 3.02 29.13 -4.22
C LEU A 193 2.35 29.91 -5.35
N THR A 194 1.12 30.37 -5.19
CA THR A 194 0.37 31.01 -6.28
C THR A 194 -0.37 32.28 -5.87
N GLY A 195 -0.44 32.61 -4.60
CA GLY A 195 -1.29 33.68 -4.08
C GLY A 195 -2.80 33.35 -4.14
N LEU A 196 -3.18 32.08 -4.37
CA LEU A 196 -4.60 31.68 -4.41
C LEU A 196 -5.16 31.57 -3.00
N GLU A 197 -6.13 32.40 -2.67
CA GLU A 197 -6.89 32.31 -1.44
C GLU A 197 -8.01 31.28 -1.56
N LEU A 198 -7.97 30.25 -0.71
CA LEU A 198 -8.92 29.15 -0.69
C LEU A 198 -9.14 28.72 0.76
N THR A 199 -10.34 28.30 1.11
CA THR A 199 -10.62 27.78 2.45
C THR A 199 -10.62 26.25 2.47
N GLN A 200 -10.30 25.68 3.64
CA GLN A 200 -10.45 24.24 3.86
C GLN A 200 -11.90 23.77 3.58
N GLY A 201 -12.89 24.58 3.98
CA GLY A 201 -14.31 24.28 3.78
C GLY A 201 -14.65 24.11 2.30
N ALA A 202 -14.16 25.03 1.44
CA ALA A 202 -14.39 24.97 0.00
C ALA A 202 -13.83 23.67 -0.62
N ILE A 203 -12.62 23.25 -0.23
CA ILE A 203 -12.00 21.98 -0.70
C ILE A 203 -12.84 20.78 -0.22
N THR A 204 -13.24 20.78 1.05
CA THR A 204 -13.99 19.65 1.64
C THR A 204 -15.38 19.52 1.00
N GLN A 205 -16.11 20.62 0.82
CA GLN A 205 -17.43 20.60 0.17
C GLN A 205 -17.32 20.18 -1.30
N ASP A 206 -16.32 20.67 -2.02
CA ASP A 206 -16.07 20.23 -3.40
C ASP A 206 -15.75 18.73 -3.47
N ALA A 207 -14.92 18.20 -2.55
CA ALA A 207 -14.62 16.78 -2.48
C ALA A 207 -15.90 15.93 -2.27
N LEU A 208 -16.75 16.31 -1.32
CA LEU A 208 -18.01 15.61 -1.04
C LEU A 208 -18.97 15.66 -2.23
N ARG A 209 -19.08 16.80 -2.90
CA ARG A 209 -19.90 16.98 -4.09
C ARG A 209 -19.41 16.11 -5.24
N ARG A 210 -18.10 16.12 -5.54
CA ARG A 210 -17.51 15.31 -6.63
C ARG A 210 -17.51 13.82 -6.34
N ALA A 211 -17.38 13.41 -5.09
CA ALA A 211 -17.51 12.01 -4.70
C ALA A 211 -18.93 11.45 -4.93
N ARG A 212 -19.95 12.31 -5.01
CA ARG A 212 -21.32 11.93 -5.41
C ARG A 212 -21.56 12.11 -6.93
N GLY A 213 -20.73 12.88 -7.62
CA GLY A 213 -20.80 13.18 -9.05
C GLY A 213 -19.71 12.49 -9.85
N SER A 214 -18.93 13.27 -10.62
CA SER A 214 -17.97 12.78 -11.62
C SER A 214 -16.90 11.82 -11.06
N ILE A 215 -16.34 12.11 -9.89
CA ILE A 215 -15.37 11.22 -9.23
C ILE A 215 -16.05 9.95 -8.74
N GLY A 216 -17.26 10.07 -8.18
CA GLY A 216 -18.04 8.90 -7.74
C GLY A 216 -18.40 7.97 -8.90
N GLN A 217 -18.83 8.52 -10.04
CA GLN A 217 -19.11 7.74 -11.26
C GLN A 217 -17.84 7.01 -11.74
N LYS A 218 -16.72 7.73 -11.85
CA LYS A 218 -15.44 7.12 -12.23
C LYS A 218 -15.00 6.03 -11.25
N TYR A 219 -15.19 6.24 -9.98
CA TYR A 219 -14.92 5.24 -8.95
C TYR A 219 -15.77 3.96 -9.13
N GLN A 220 -17.06 4.08 -9.45
CA GLN A 220 -17.91 2.91 -9.73
C GLN A 220 -17.49 2.17 -11.00
N GLU A 221 -17.07 2.87 -12.05
CA GLU A 221 -16.48 2.25 -13.26
C GLU A 221 -15.24 1.42 -12.91
N LEU A 222 -14.33 1.98 -12.08
CA LEU A 222 -13.13 1.26 -11.63
C LEU A 222 -13.50 0.01 -10.82
N ARG A 223 -14.45 0.12 -9.90
CA ARG A 223 -14.95 -1.04 -9.13
C ARG A 223 -15.54 -2.12 -10.02
N ALA A 224 -16.32 -1.74 -11.02
CA ALA A 224 -16.86 -2.68 -12.00
C ALA A 224 -15.74 -3.34 -12.80
N GLY A 225 -14.72 -2.58 -13.22
CA GLY A 225 -13.57 -3.10 -13.96
C GLY A 225 -12.76 -4.15 -13.20
N VAL A 226 -12.57 -3.99 -11.87
CA VAL A 226 -11.87 -4.96 -11.04
C VAL A 226 -12.51 -6.36 -11.11
N ARG A 227 -13.83 -6.44 -11.23
CA ARG A 227 -14.57 -7.73 -11.33
C ARG A 227 -14.22 -8.54 -12.56
N HIS A 228 -13.69 -7.90 -13.59
CA HIS A 228 -13.33 -8.52 -14.88
C HIS A 228 -11.81 -8.67 -15.06
N ALA A 229 -11.01 -8.17 -14.13
CA ALA A 229 -9.56 -8.28 -14.21
C ALA A 229 -9.12 -9.75 -14.12
N PRO A 230 -8.06 -10.18 -14.85
CA PRO A 230 -7.54 -11.54 -14.77
C PRO A 230 -6.93 -11.86 -13.40
N VAL A 231 -6.33 -10.86 -12.77
CA VAL A 231 -5.71 -10.96 -11.43
C VAL A 231 -6.07 -9.73 -10.61
N VAL A 232 -6.48 -9.93 -9.37
CA VAL A 232 -6.67 -8.87 -8.37
C VAL A 232 -5.91 -9.22 -7.10
N TYR A 233 -5.13 -8.28 -6.61
CA TYR A 233 -4.45 -8.38 -5.31
C TYR A 233 -5.24 -7.58 -4.28
N THR A 234 -5.50 -8.18 -3.12
CA THR A 234 -6.22 -7.50 -2.04
C THR A 234 -5.44 -7.55 -0.74
N ASP A 235 -5.49 -6.43 -0.03
CA ASP A 235 -4.89 -6.26 1.28
C ASP A 235 -5.64 -5.14 2.03
N ASP A 236 -5.47 -5.03 3.33
CA ASP A 236 -6.11 -3.99 4.13
C ASP A 236 -5.18 -3.31 5.13
N THR A 237 -5.61 -2.17 5.59
CA THR A 237 -4.96 -1.48 6.70
C THR A 237 -6.00 -0.87 7.63
N GLY A 238 -5.68 -0.82 8.92
CA GLY A 238 -6.54 -0.15 9.89
C GLY A 238 -6.80 1.30 9.49
N TRP A 239 -8.03 1.76 9.63
CA TRP A 239 -8.48 3.12 9.41
C TRP A 239 -9.32 3.59 10.60
N LYS A 240 -9.65 4.89 10.66
CA LYS A 240 -10.61 5.42 11.63
C LYS A 240 -11.59 6.37 10.97
N VAL A 241 -12.82 6.33 11.44
CA VAL A 241 -13.87 7.27 11.03
C VAL A 241 -14.54 7.82 12.27
N GLY A 242 -14.42 9.12 12.50
CA GLY A 242 -14.96 9.77 13.71
C GLY A 242 -14.35 9.25 15.01
N GLY A 243 -13.13 8.69 14.97
CA GLY A 243 -12.49 8.05 16.13
C GLY A 243 -12.73 6.53 16.21
N GLU A 244 -13.80 6.02 15.61
CA GLU A 244 -14.14 4.60 15.58
C GLU A 244 -13.24 3.80 14.64
N ASN A 245 -13.00 2.55 15.00
CA ASN A 245 -12.18 1.65 14.19
C ASN A 245 -12.90 1.31 12.87
N ALA A 246 -12.15 1.39 11.79
CA ALA A 246 -12.57 1.03 10.44
C ALA A 246 -11.41 0.36 9.70
N HIS A 247 -11.67 -0.13 8.50
CA HIS A 247 -10.69 -0.76 7.61
C HIS A 247 -10.69 -0.07 6.26
N LEU A 248 -9.50 0.23 5.74
CA LEU A 248 -9.31 0.63 4.37
C LEU A 248 -8.76 -0.58 3.62
N MET A 249 -9.58 -1.12 2.73
CA MET A 249 -9.23 -2.23 1.85
C MET A 249 -8.76 -1.69 0.50
N ALA A 250 -7.75 -2.32 -0.08
CA ALA A 250 -7.27 -2.05 -1.42
C ALA A 250 -7.48 -3.28 -2.31
N PHE A 251 -7.92 -3.04 -3.53
CA PHE A 251 -8.07 -4.01 -4.61
C PHE A 251 -7.25 -3.50 -5.78
N ASP A 252 -6.17 -4.17 -6.08
CA ASP A 252 -5.16 -3.71 -7.02
C ASP A 252 -5.02 -4.67 -8.20
N THR A 253 -5.12 -4.14 -9.42
CA THR A 253 -4.94 -4.85 -10.67
C THR A 253 -3.83 -4.19 -11.48
N ASP A 254 -3.47 -4.73 -12.62
CA ASP A 254 -2.55 -4.08 -13.57
C ASP A 254 -3.08 -2.73 -14.09
N GLN A 255 -4.41 -2.58 -14.21
CA GLN A 255 -5.07 -1.40 -14.79
C GLN A 255 -5.61 -0.41 -13.77
N ALA A 256 -5.94 -0.83 -12.56
CA ALA A 256 -6.65 0.00 -11.59
C ALA A 256 -6.28 -0.33 -10.15
N THR A 257 -6.34 0.69 -9.30
CA THR A 257 -6.31 0.57 -7.84
C THR A 257 -7.63 1.08 -7.28
N VAL A 258 -8.34 0.25 -6.53
CA VAL A 258 -9.61 0.60 -5.89
C VAL A 258 -9.47 0.51 -4.38
N TYR A 259 -9.78 1.58 -3.68
CA TYR A 259 -9.87 1.59 -2.22
C TYR A 259 -11.32 1.55 -1.77
N GLN A 260 -11.55 0.95 -0.62
CA GLN A 260 -12.85 0.89 0.03
C GLN A 260 -12.68 1.03 1.54
N VAL A 261 -13.44 1.94 2.18
CA VAL A 261 -13.45 2.07 3.65
C VAL A 261 -14.74 1.49 4.20
N ARG A 262 -14.63 0.59 5.19
CA ARG A 262 -15.75 -0.07 5.86
C ARG A 262 -15.50 -0.20 7.36
N ALA A 263 -16.55 -0.27 8.15
CA ALA A 263 -16.49 -0.47 9.59
C ALA A 263 -15.92 -1.85 9.97
N ARG A 264 -16.06 -2.82 9.10
CA ARG A 264 -15.62 -4.20 9.31
C ARG A 264 -14.82 -4.69 8.11
N HIS A 265 -13.99 -5.72 8.35
CA HIS A 265 -13.25 -6.42 7.30
C HIS A 265 -13.62 -7.90 7.32
N ARG A 266 -14.78 -8.22 6.78
CA ARG A 266 -15.28 -9.59 6.62
C ARG A 266 -15.41 -9.91 5.13
N HIS A 267 -15.79 -11.14 4.82
CA HIS A 267 -16.02 -11.56 3.43
C HIS A 267 -17.10 -10.73 2.71
N GLN A 268 -18.14 -10.26 3.43
CA GLN A 268 -19.21 -9.45 2.84
C GLN A 268 -18.67 -8.13 2.25
N GLU A 269 -17.79 -7.45 2.98
CA GLU A 269 -17.18 -6.21 2.52
C GLU A 269 -16.24 -6.44 1.31
N VAL A 270 -15.57 -7.58 1.26
CA VAL A 270 -14.75 -7.97 0.10
C VAL A 270 -15.63 -8.29 -1.10
N GLN A 271 -16.80 -8.97 -0.89
CA GLN A 271 -17.76 -9.30 -1.95
C GLN A 271 -18.35 -8.09 -2.67
N GLU A 272 -18.41 -6.95 -2.03
CA GLU A 272 -18.85 -5.71 -2.68
C GLU A 272 -18.00 -5.35 -3.91
N VAL A 273 -16.73 -5.77 -3.93
CA VAL A 273 -15.79 -5.53 -5.04
C VAL A 273 -15.51 -6.81 -5.82
N ILE A 274 -15.18 -7.91 -5.13
CA ILE A 274 -14.84 -9.20 -5.75
C ILE A 274 -15.97 -10.19 -5.46
N PRO A 275 -16.82 -10.56 -6.44
CA PRO A 275 -17.91 -11.48 -6.22
C PRO A 275 -17.41 -12.91 -5.95
N GLY A 276 -18.21 -13.71 -5.23
CA GLY A 276 -17.88 -15.12 -4.91
C GLY A 276 -17.75 -16.05 -6.13
N ASN A 277 -18.20 -15.62 -7.30
CA ASN A 277 -18.05 -16.33 -8.57
C ASN A 277 -16.97 -15.73 -9.49
N TYR A 278 -16.07 -14.90 -8.93
CA TYR A 278 -14.98 -14.29 -9.67
C TYR A 278 -14.15 -15.32 -10.42
N LYS A 279 -13.88 -15.06 -11.71
CA LYS A 279 -13.22 -16.03 -12.60
C LYS A 279 -11.69 -15.88 -12.65
N GLY A 280 -11.19 -14.72 -12.30
CA GLY A 280 -9.75 -14.44 -12.21
C GLY A 280 -9.09 -15.06 -10.99
N VAL A 281 -7.87 -14.62 -10.72
CA VAL A 281 -7.09 -15.01 -9.54
C VAL A 281 -7.11 -13.90 -8.49
N MET A 282 -7.46 -14.26 -7.25
CA MET A 282 -7.42 -13.37 -6.11
C MET A 282 -6.13 -13.59 -5.31
N GLY A 283 -5.18 -12.64 -5.37
CA GLY A 283 -3.98 -12.60 -4.55
C GLY A 283 -4.32 -12.05 -3.16
N THR A 284 -4.10 -12.84 -2.11
CA THR A 284 -4.45 -12.47 -0.73
C THR A 284 -3.30 -12.77 0.22
N ASP A 285 -3.31 -12.12 1.37
CA ASP A 285 -2.69 -12.68 2.55
C ASP A 285 -3.48 -13.93 3.05
N ARG A 286 -3.25 -14.35 4.28
CA ARG A 286 -3.98 -15.46 4.91
C ARG A 286 -5.09 -14.95 5.83
N GLY A 287 -5.72 -13.83 5.46
CA GLY A 287 -6.79 -13.21 6.25
C GLY A 287 -8.08 -14.02 6.26
N ARG A 288 -8.80 -14.00 7.38
CA ARG A 288 -10.07 -14.74 7.55
C ARG A 288 -11.13 -14.36 6.51
N SER A 289 -11.12 -13.11 6.03
CA SER A 289 -12.08 -12.62 5.04
C SER A 289 -11.96 -13.33 3.70
N SER A 290 -10.75 -13.72 3.30
CA SER A 290 -10.48 -14.45 2.05
C SER A 290 -10.62 -15.97 2.17
N GLU A 291 -10.64 -16.51 3.40
CA GLU A 291 -10.78 -17.95 3.68
C GLU A 291 -12.26 -18.38 3.83
N ASP A 292 -13.19 -17.45 3.77
CA ASP A 292 -14.62 -17.75 3.88
C ASP A 292 -15.10 -18.66 2.74
N LYS A 293 -16.13 -19.50 3.05
CA LYS A 293 -16.76 -20.40 2.10
C LYS A 293 -17.26 -19.74 0.82
N THR A 294 -17.58 -18.46 0.88
CA THR A 294 -18.00 -17.62 -0.24
C THR A 294 -16.96 -17.63 -1.36
N PHE A 295 -15.67 -17.60 -1.01
CA PHE A 295 -14.56 -17.59 -1.98
C PHE A 295 -13.99 -18.99 -2.24
N ARG A 296 -14.67 -20.06 -1.83
CA ARG A 296 -14.18 -21.44 -2.01
C ARG A 296 -13.93 -21.81 -3.46
N ARG A 297 -14.74 -21.26 -4.40
CA ARG A 297 -14.62 -21.50 -5.83
C ARG A 297 -13.71 -20.52 -6.54
N VAL A 298 -13.32 -19.43 -5.89
CA VAL A 298 -12.42 -18.43 -6.45
C VAL A 298 -10.99 -18.97 -6.40
N LYS A 299 -10.29 -18.90 -7.53
CA LYS A 299 -8.86 -19.24 -7.60
C LYS A 299 -8.10 -18.23 -6.75
N GLN A 300 -7.35 -18.71 -5.76
CA GLN A 300 -6.56 -17.85 -4.90
C GLN A 300 -5.07 -18.07 -5.09
N ARG A 301 -4.27 -17.08 -4.70
CA ARG A 301 -2.84 -17.16 -4.51
C ARG A 301 -2.51 -16.55 -3.13
N LYS A 302 -1.88 -17.32 -2.27
CA LYS A 302 -1.45 -16.86 -0.93
C LYS A 302 -0.11 -16.15 -1.01
N CYS A 303 -0.02 -14.98 -0.39
CA CYS A 303 1.22 -14.18 -0.38
C CYS A 303 2.40 -14.97 0.22
N LEU A 304 3.39 -15.26 -0.62
CA LEU A 304 4.56 -16.01 -0.16
C LEU A 304 5.45 -15.21 0.79
N ALA A 305 5.49 -13.88 0.68
CA ALA A 305 6.26 -13.05 1.61
C ALA A 305 5.76 -13.21 3.06
N HIS A 306 4.43 -13.20 3.27
CA HIS A 306 3.84 -13.45 4.58
C HIS A 306 4.06 -14.88 5.06
N LEU A 307 4.02 -15.86 4.16
CA LEU A 307 4.30 -17.25 4.50
C LEU A 307 5.77 -17.45 4.89
N GLN A 308 6.69 -16.93 4.10
CA GLN A 308 8.13 -17.00 4.39
C GLN A 308 8.49 -16.32 5.72
N ARG A 309 7.83 -15.20 6.06
CA ARG A 309 7.98 -14.56 7.38
C ARG A 309 7.57 -15.50 8.50
N THR A 310 6.39 -16.12 8.40
CA THR A 310 5.92 -17.11 9.39
C THR A 310 6.87 -18.30 9.53
N LEU A 311 7.36 -18.82 8.40
CA LEU A 311 8.36 -19.91 8.42
C LEU A 311 9.65 -19.49 9.09
N SER A 312 10.12 -18.26 8.85
CA SER A 312 11.33 -17.72 9.48
C SER A 312 11.16 -17.50 10.97
N GLU A 313 9.98 -17.06 11.41
CA GLU A 313 9.62 -16.92 12.83
C GLU A 313 9.62 -18.29 13.52
N LEU A 314 9.04 -19.32 12.91
CA LEU A 314 9.09 -20.68 13.43
C LEU A 314 10.53 -21.20 13.53
N LEU A 315 11.35 -20.97 12.50
CA LEU A 315 12.76 -21.38 12.50
C LEU A 315 13.59 -20.68 13.59
N ALA A 316 13.22 -19.49 14.02
CA ALA A 316 13.90 -18.78 15.10
C ALA A 316 13.61 -19.38 16.49
N HIS A 317 12.48 -20.09 16.65
CA HIS A 317 12.04 -20.63 17.95
C HIS A 317 12.10 -22.16 18.06
N LYS A 318 12.23 -22.89 16.94
CA LYS A 318 12.29 -24.34 16.92
C LYS A 318 13.74 -24.84 16.83
N GLN A 319 13.99 -26.03 17.38
CA GLN A 319 15.29 -26.70 17.35
C GLN A 319 15.18 -28.14 16.81
N GLY A 320 16.30 -28.70 16.39
CA GLY A 320 16.39 -30.07 15.90
C GLY A 320 15.39 -30.38 14.78
N ARG A 321 14.82 -31.57 14.77
CA ARG A 321 13.87 -32.03 13.74
C ARG A 321 12.56 -31.21 13.65
N ALA A 322 12.23 -30.43 14.69
CA ALA A 322 11.08 -29.54 14.61
C ALA A 322 11.27 -28.38 13.61
N ARG A 323 12.50 -28.15 13.14
CA ARG A 323 12.82 -27.14 12.09
C ARG A 323 12.57 -27.66 10.68
N ASP A 324 12.66 -28.97 10.45
CA ASP A 324 12.73 -29.57 9.11
C ASP A 324 11.55 -29.20 8.21
N LEU A 325 10.33 -29.23 8.75
CA LEU A 325 9.15 -28.86 7.97
C LEU A 325 9.22 -27.39 7.49
N ALA A 326 9.52 -26.47 8.40
CA ALA A 326 9.58 -25.06 8.09
C ALA A 326 10.76 -24.72 7.19
N ALA A 327 11.94 -25.33 7.42
CA ALA A 327 13.14 -25.12 6.63
C ALA A 327 12.96 -25.60 5.17
N GLY A 328 12.53 -26.85 5.00
CA GLY A 328 12.30 -27.42 3.68
C GLY A 328 11.21 -26.69 2.89
N THR A 329 10.10 -26.33 3.57
CA THR A 329 9.04 -25.52 2.93
C THR A 329 9.58 -24.17 2.49
N ARG A 330 10.32 -23.46 3.34
CA ARG A 330 10.90 -22.15 3.03
C ARG A 330 11.82 -22.20 1.83
N GLU A 331 12.66 -23.22 1.76
CA GLU A 331 13.60 -23.39 0.65
C GLU A 331 12.88 -23.70 -0.68
N LEU A 332 11.93 -24.63 -0.68
CA LEU A 332 11.16 -24.96 -1.88
C LEU A 332 10.36 -23.76 -2.39
N LEU A 333 9.76 -22.97 -1.52
CA LEU A 333 9.07 -21.73 -1.92
C LEU A 333 10.03 -20.65 -2.43
N ARG A 334 11.26 -20.57 -1.87
CA ARG A 334 12.31 -19.67 -2.37
C ARG A 334 12.73 -20.05 -3.79
N LEU A 335 12.96 -21.33 -4.03
CA LEU A 335 13.28 -21.86 -5.37
C LEU A 335 12.15 -21.59 -6.36
N ALA A 336 10.89 -21.77 -5.94
CA ALA A 336 9.74 -21.47 -6.78
C ALA A 336 9.70 -19.99 -7.22
N VAL A 337 9.99 -19.07 -6.28
CA VAL A 337 10.04 -17.62 -6.60
C VAL A 337 11.21 -17.33 -7.56
N GLN A 338 12.38 -17.91 -7.32
CA GLN A 338 13.54 -17.74 -8.22
C GLN A 338 13.23 -18.20 -9.65
N LEU A 339 12.58 -19.36 -9.82
CA LEU A 339 12.18 -19.85 -11.15
C LEU A 339 11.20 -18.90 -11.84
N TRP A 340 10.26 -18.31 -11.11
CA TRP A 340 9.35 -17.31 -11.64
C TRP A 340 10.10 -16.05 -12.10
N GLU A 341 11.09 -15.58 -11.30
CA GLU A 341 11.95 -14.45 -11.67
C GLU A 341 12.81 -14.76 -12.91
N GLU A 342 13.41 -15.97 -12.99
CA GLU A 342 14.16 -16.40 -14.16
C GLU A 342 13.32 -16.45 -15.43
N TYR A 343 12.07 -16.91 -15.33
CA TYR A 343 11.14 -16.87 -16.46
C TYR A 343 10.96 -15.43 -16.98
N HIS A 344 10.77 -14.46 -16.08
CA HIS A 344 10.58 -13.05 -16.44
C HIS A 344 11.86 -12.36 -16.93
N ARG A 345 13.02 -12.91 -16.59
CA ARG A 345 14.33 -12.50 -17.17
C ARG A 345 14.60 -13.12 -18.55
N GLY A 346 13.70 -13.97 -19.05
CA GLY A 346 13.82 -14.62 -20.36
C GLY A 346 14.39 -16.04 -20.32
N ASN A 347 14.75 -16.58 -19.16
CA ASN A 347 15.32 -17.92 -19.01
C ASN A 347 14.22 -19.01 -18.93
N ARG A 348 13.48 -19.17 -20.04
CA ARG A 348 12.32 -20.07 -20.12
C ARG A 348 12.68 -21.54 -20.02
N LYS A 349 13.85 -21.96 -20.57
CA LYS A 349 14.30 -23.36 -20.55
C LYS A 349 14.50 -23.88 -19.13
N GLU A 350 15.15 -23.11 -18.28
CA GLU A 350 15.34 -23.45 -16.86
C GLU A 350 14.02 -23.51 -16.11
N TYR A 351 13.12 -22.57 -16.39
CA TYR A 351 11.78 -22.58 -15.82
C TYR A 351 11.01 -23.85 -16.19
N ASP A 352 10.91 -24.19 -17.48
CA ASP A 352 10.15 -25.34 -17.95
C ASP A 352 10.73 -26.67 -17.41
N ARG A 353 12.04 -26.75 -17.22
CA ARG A 353 12.72 -27.89 -16.63
C ARG A 353 12.44 -28.06 -15.15
N TRP A 354 12.49 -26.98 -14.34
CA TRP A 354 12.51 -27.08 -12.90
C TRP A 354 11.16 -26.81 -12.22
N ALA A 355 10.23 -26.08 -12.82
CA ALA A 355 8.95 -25.78 -12.21
C ALA A 355 8.12 -27.04 -11.89
N PRO A 356 8.06 -28.09 -12.75
CA PRO A 356 7.42 -29.34 -12.40
C PRO A 356 8.11 -30.07 -11.23
N GLN A 357 9.45 -30.02 -11.18
CA GLN A 357 10.24 -30.67 -10.12
C GLN A 357 10.00 -30.03 -8.76
N VAL A 358 9.95 -28.69 -8.69
CA VAL A 358 9.64 -27.98 -7.45
C VAL A 358 8.22 -28.31 -6.97
N ARG A 359 7.26 -28.48 -7.89
CA ARG A 359 5.89 -28.89 -7.55
C ARG A 359 5.86 -30.28 -6.97
N LEU A 360 6.57 -31.24 -7.58
CA LEU A 360 6.69 -32.63 -7.09
C LEU A 360 7.39 -32.67 -5.72
N ALA A 361 8.50 -31.96 -5.58
CA ALA A 361 9.24 -31.88 -4.33
C ALA A 361 8.37 -31.29 -3.19
N LEU A 362 7.61 -30.23 -3.47
CA LEU A 362 6.70 -29.66 -2.48
C LEU A 362 5.54 -30.62 -2.14
N ASN A 363 4.99 -31.32 -3.13
CA ASN A 363 3.97 -32.36 -2.90
C ASN A 363 4.48 -33.45 -1.98
N TYR A 364 5.69 -33.99 -2.23
CA TYR A 364 6.35 -34.98 -1.38
C TYR A 364 6.66 -34.42 0.02
N HIS A 365 7.20 -33.22 0.10
CA HIS A 365 7.54 -32.56 1.38
C HIS A 365 6.31 -32.33 2.26
N LEU A 366 5.16 -32.01 1.66
CA LEU A 366 3.90 -31.77 2.37
C LEU A 366 3.01 -33.02 2.51
N ARG A 367 3.53 -34.24 2.23
CA ARG A 367 2.76 -35.47 2.44
C ARG A 367 2.31 -35.62 3.89
N GLU A 368 1.19 -36.30 4.09
CA GLU A 368 0.68 -36.57 5.42
C GLU A 368 1.64 -37.47 6.22
N ARG A 369 1.93 -37.04 7.42
CA ARG A 369 2.78 -37.78 8.35
C ARG A 369 2.53 -37.30 9.78
N PRO A 370 2.72 -38.16 10.77
CA PRO A 370 2.63 -37.79 12.18
C PRO A 370 3.80 -36.84 12.53
N LEU A 371 3.47 -35.72 13.16
CA LEU A 371 4.45 -34.76 13.67
C LEU A 371 4.22 -34.57 15.18
N LYS A 372 5.28 -34.67 15.97
CA LYS A 372 5.19 -34.49 17.44
C LYS A 372 4.85 -33.02 17.80
N ASP A 373 5.46 -32.07 17.13
CA ASP A 373 5.29 -30.64 17.42
C ASP A 373 3.89 -30.14 16.97
N PRO A 374 3.09 -29.51 17.86
CA PRO A 374 1.74 -29.08 17.55
C PRO A 374 1.69 -27.94 16.53
N ASP A 375 2.67 -27.03 16.53
CA ASP A 375 2.71 -25.94 15.55
C ASP A 375 3.00 -26.49 14.16
N ASN A 376 3.91 -27.45 14.04
CA ASN A 376 4.19 -28.13 12.77
C ASN A 376 2.98 -28.91 12.26
N ARG A 377 2.16 -29.53 13.14
CA ARG A 377 0.90 -30.17 12.74
C ARG A 377 -0.08 -29.16 12.14
N LYS A 378 -0.23 -28.00 12.78
CA LYS A 378 -1.07 -26.90 12.25
C LYS A 378 -0.53 -26.37 10.93
N LEU A 379 0.79 -26.15 10.86
CA LEU A 379 1.48 -25.66 9.66
C LEU A 379 1.30 -26.65 8.51
N LEU A 380 1.57 -27.94 8.70
CA LEU A 380 1.44 -28.96 7.67
C LEU A 380 0.02 -29.03 7.13
N ARG A 381 -1.00 -29.04 8.01
CA ARG A 381 -2.42 -29.04 7.61
C ARG A 381 -2.77 -27.83 6.75
N MET A 382 -2.35 -26.64 7.16
CA MET A 382 -2.57 -25.40 6.42
C MET A 382 -1.87 -25.41 5.05
N LEU A 383 -0.60 -25.79 5.00
CA LEU A 383 0.18 -25.85 3.77
C LEU A 383 -0.38 -26.88 2.78
N ARG A 384 -0.79 -28.06 3.29
CA ARG A 384 -1.46 -29.07 2.46
C ARG A 384 -2.75 -28.54 1.86
N HIS A 385 -3.59 -27.89 2.66
CA HIS A 385 -4.83 -27.30 2.19
C HIS A 385 -4.57 -26.29 1.04
N TYR A 386 -3.63 -25.36 1.21
CA TYR A 386 -3.28 -24.40 0.16
C TYR A 386 -2.64 -25.06 -1.06
N HIS A 387 -1.79 -26.07 -0.86
CA HIS A 387 -1.14 -26.77 -1.95
C HIS A 387 -2.14 -27.56 -2.82
N GLN A 388 -3.06 -28.28 -2.20
CA GLN A 388 -4.13 -29.04 -2.88
C GLN A 388 -5.07 -28.15 -3.70
N ARG A 389 -5.32 -26.92 -3.24
CA ARG A 389 -6.06 -25.90 -3.98
C ARG A 389 -5.24 -25.22 -5.08
N GLY A 390 -3.95 -25.48 -5.14
CA GLY A 390 -3.02 -24.80 -6.04
C GLY A 390 -2.70 -23.36 -5.62
N ASP A 391 -3.05 -22.95 -4.40
CA ASP A 391 -2.93 -21.56 -3.93
C ASP A 391 -1.48 -21.16 -3.59
N LEU A 392 -0.59 -22.13 -3.33
CA LEU A 392 0.83 -21.86 -3.04
C LEU A 392 1.67 -21.60 -4.29
N LEU A 393 1.46 -22.38 -5.35
CA LEU A 393 2.28 -22.36 -6.56
C LEU A 393 1.51 -21.92 -7.81
N ARG A 394 0.41 -21.17 -7.65
CA ARG A 394 -0.41 -20.70 -8.78
C ARG A 394 0.39 -19.84 -9.76
N PHE A 395 1.29 -19.03 -9.27
CA PHE A 395 2.18 -18.18 -10.06
C PHE A 395 3.15 -18.99 -10.98
N LEU A 396 3.44 -20.25 -10.63
CA LEU A 396 4.15 -21.14 -11.53
C LEU A 396 3.25 -21.73 -12.64
N ALA A 397 1.94 -21.74 -12.48
CA ALA A 397 1.00 -22.20 -13.51
C ALA A 397 0.45 -21.04 -14.35
N GLN A 398 0.26 -19.89 -13.72
CA GLN A 398 -0.22 -18.65 -14.31
C GLN A 398 0.83 -17.57 -14.08
N ARG A 399 1.68 -17.37 -15.06
CA ARG A 399 2.95 -16.60 -14.98
C ARG A 399 2.73 -15.11 -14.79
N GLU A 400 1.55 -14.62 -15.15
CA GLU A 400 1.07 -13.25 -14.89
C GLU A 400 0.74 -12.99 -13.42
N VAL A 401 0.63 -14.06 -12.61
CA VAL A 401 0.36 -13.95 -11.17
C VAL A 401 1.65 -13.73 -10.41
N GLU A 402 1.74 -12.65 -9.65
CA GLU A 402 2.88 -12.37 -8.77
C GLU A 402 2.93 -13.33 -7.56
N PRO A 403 4.11 -13.78 -7.11
CA PRO A 403 4.24 -14.65 -5.93
C PRO A 403 3.97 -13.93 -4.61
N THR A 404 3.97 -12.60 -4.59
CA THR A 404 3.82 -11.77 -3.39
C THR A 404 2.73 -10.71 -3.53
N ASN A 405 2.30 -10.11 -2.41
CA ASN A 405 1.36 -8.99 -2.40
C ASN A 405 2.05 -7.61 -2.49
N ASN A 406 3.31 -7.55 -2.91
CA ASN A 406 4.07 -6.30 -2.93
C ASN A 406 3.40 -5.17 -3.73
N TRP A 407 2.61 -5.51 -4.74
CA TRP A 407 1.88 -4.53 -5.56
C TRP A 407 0.83 -3.81 -4.73
N VAL A 408 -0.09 -4.55 -4.11
CA VAL A 408 -1.15 -3.95 -3.29
C VAL A 408 -0.58 -3.33 -2.01
N GLU A 409 0.51 -3.88 -1.43
CA GLU A 409 1.20 -3.27 -0.30
C GLU A 409 1.77 -1.89 -0.69
N ARG A 410 2.35 -1.76 -1.89
CA ARG A 410 2.78 -0.44 -2.42
C ARG A 410 1.60 0.49 -2.68
N ALA A 411 0.51 -0.04 -3.23
CA ALA A 411 -0.72 0.73 -3.43
C ALA A 411 -1.31 1.25 -2.10
N LEU A 412 -1.19 0.49 -1.00
CA LEU A 412 -1.63 0.94 0.33
C LEU A 412 -0.76 2.05 0.95
N ARG A 413 0.51 2.20 0.54
CA ARG A 413 1.43 3.17 1.15
C ARG A 413 0.91 4.61 1.18
N PRO A 414 0.34 5.18 0.08
CA PRO A 414 -0.22 6.52 0.12
C PRO A 414 -1.31 6.69 1.17
N ALA A 415 -2.21 5.71 1.29
CA ALA A 415 -3.26 5.71 2.31
C ALA A 415 -2.69 5.60 3.73
N VAL A 416 -1.64 4.78 3.94
CA VAL A 416 -0.95 4.67 5.23
C VAL A 416 -0.26 5.99 5.59
N ILE A 417 0.34 6.68 4.63
CA ILE A 417 0.94 8.01 4.84
C ILE A 417 -0.15 9.02 5.20
N ALA A 418 -1.24 9.07 4.42
CA ALA A 418 -2.38 9.95 4.70
C ALA A 418 -2.94 9.72 6.11
N ARG A 419 -3.10 8.46 6.53
CA ARG A 419 -3.50 8.11 7.91
C ARG A 419 -2.54 8.67 8.96
N LYS A 420 -1.23 8.53 8.75
CA LYS A 420 -0.21 9.00 9.68
C LYS A 420 -0.18 10.53 9.80
N VAL A 421 -0.41 11.24 8.70
CA VAL A 421 -0.28 12.69 8.61
C VAL A 421 -1.63 13.40 8.91
N SER A 422 -2.75 12.84 8.44
CA SER A 422 -4.08 13.46 8.51
C SER A 422 -5.05 12.79 9.48
N GLN A 423 -4.62 11.75 10.21
CA GLN A 423 -5.41 11.05 11.24
C GLN A 423 -6.72 10.44 10.72
N CYS A 424 -6.73 9.94 9.46
CA CYS A 424 -7.89 9.30 8.83
C CYS A 424 -9.07 10.27 8.53
N SER A 425 -10.31 9.80 8.65
CA SER A 425 -11.51 10.54 8.27
C SER A 425 -12.37 10.92 9.47
N LYS A 426 -12.93 12.12 9.48
CA LYS A 426 -13.86 12.53 10.54
C LYS A 426 -15.28 11.99 10.38
N THR A 427 -15.70 11.73 9.14
CA THR A 427 -17.06 11.31 8.82
C THR A 427 -17.06 10.22 7.75
N TRP A 428 -18.12 9.42 7.68
CA TRP A 428 -18.31 8.41 6.63
C TRP A 428 -18.33 9.00 5.21
N PRO A 429 -19.05 10.11 4.93
CA PRO A 429 -18.95 10.76 3.63
C PRO A 429 -17.52 11.18 3.28
N GLY A 430 -16.74 11.68 4.24
CA GLY A 430 -15.33 12.00 4.05
C GLY A 430 -14.47 10.77 3.77
N ALA A 431 -14.74 9.64 4.42
CA ALA A 431 -14.06 8.37 4.17
C ALA A 431 -14.35 7.82 2.76
N HIS A 432 -15.60 7.92 2.32
CA HIS A 432 -16.02 7.54 0.97
C HIS A 432 -15.40 8.46 -0.09
N ALA A 433 -15.36 9.77 0.16
CA ALA A 433 -14.68 10.71 -0.72
C ALA A 433 -13.18 10.39 -0.82
N PHE A 434 -12.53 10.09 0.31
CA PHE A 434 -11.12 9.66 0.30
C PHE A 434 -10.92 8.41 -0.57
N ALA A 435 -11.74 7.37 -0.36
CA ALA A 435 -11.64 6.13 -1.13
C ALA A 435 -11.82 6.39 -2.64
N ALA A 436 -12.81 7.20 -3.03
CA ALA A 436 -13.09 7.51 -4.42
C ALA A 436 -11.95 8.31 -5.08
N PHE A 437 -11.53 9.42 -4.48
CA PHE A 437 -10.44 10.25 -5.01
C PHE A 437 -9.11 9.49 -5.07
N ALA A 438 -8.75 8.79 -3.99
CA ALA A 438 -7.51 8.01 -3.96
C ALA A 438 -7.52 6.91 -5.02
N SER A 439 -8.65 6.23 -5.25
CA SER A 439 -8.79 5.21 -6.30
C SER A 439 -8.58 5.80 -7.69
N VAL A 440 -9.24 6.89 -8.01
CA VAL A 440 -9.12 7.56 -9.32
C VAL A 440 -7.68 8.02 -9.52
N ILE A 441 -7.10 8.71 -8.56
CA ILE A 441 -5.73 9.26 -8.66
C ILE A 441 -4.69 8.14 -8.78
N GLN A 442 -4.74 7.11 -7.95
CA GLN A 442 -3.80 6.00 -8.03
C GLN A 442 -3.92 5.22 -9.34
N THR A 443 -5.14 5.11 -9.88
CA THR A 443 -5.35 4.52 -11.21
C THR A 443 -4.77 5.39 -12.32
N LEU A 444 -4.92 6.71 -12.25
CA LEU A 444 -4.32 7.63 -13.22
C LEU A 444 -2.79 7.57 -13.18
N LEU A 445 -2.19 7.47 -11.99
CA LEU A 445 -0.73 7.30 -11.82
C LEU A 445 -0.19 6.00 -12.43
N LYS A 446 -0.98 4.94 -12.49
CA LYS A 446 -0.59 3.71 -13.21
C LYS A 446 -0.52 3.90 -14.73
N LYS A 447 -1.32 4.82 -15.27
CA LYS A 447 -1.48 5.02 -16.71
C LYS A 447 -0.58 6.10 -17.30
N GLY A 448 0.04 6.93 -16.48
CA GLY A 448 0.83 8.03 -16.97
C GLY A 448 1.72 8.73 -15.94
N ALA A 449 2.40 9.78 -16.37
CA ALA A 449 3.25 10.61 -15.52
C ALA A 449 2.43 11.36 -14.45
N PRO A 450 3.04 11.71 -13.29
CA PRO A 450 2.36 12.48 -12.24
C PRO A 450 1.73 13.79 -12.70
N SER A 451 2.32 14.46 -13.70
CA SER A 451 1.78 15.68 -14.30
C SER A 451 0.49 15.47 -15.07
N SER A 452 0.30 14.30 -15.68
CA SER A 452 -0.93 13.96 -16.41
C SER A 452 -2.14 13.74 -15.49
N VAL A 453 -1.91 13.47 -14.20
CA VAL A 453 -2.98 13.33 -13.20
C VAL A 453 -3.73 14.65 -13.01
N LEU A 454 -3.01 15.78 -12.95
CA LEU A 454 -3.64 17.09 -12.81
C LEU A 454 -4.56 17.38 -14.01
N GLU A 455 -4.10 17.17 -15.23
CA GLU A 455 -4.90 17.40 -16.44
C GLU A 455 -6.11 16.47 -16.50
N ALA A 456 -5.94 15.19 -16.19
CA ALA A 456 -7.05 14.24 -16.14
C ALA A 456 -8.09 14.61 -15.08
N LEU A 457 -7.67 15.15 -13.93
CA LEU A 457 -8.61 15.65 -12.91
C LEU A 457 -9.33 16.92 -13.41
N VAL A 458 -8.63 17.82 -14.11
CA VAL A 458 -9.26 19.00 -14.71
C VAL A 458 -10.35 18.60 -15.68
N ASP A 459 -10.10 17.63 -16.54
CA ASP A 459 -11.09 17.11 -17.49
C ASP A 459 -12.30 16.50 -16.79
N LEU A 460 -12.06 15.65 -15.76
CA LEU A 460 -13.13 15.09 -14.94
C LEU A 460 -13.94 16.17 -14.19
N PHE A 461 -13.34 17.33 -13.93
CA PHE A 461 -13.99 18.43 -13.23
C PHE A 461 -14.79 19.35 -14.17
N ARG A 462 -14.46 19.36 -15.45
CA ARG A 462 -15.13 20.11 -16.52
C ARG A 462 -16.33 19.39 -17.13
N THR A 463 -16.50 18.10 -16.88
CA THR A 463 -17.59 17.32 -17.50
C THR A 463 -18.95 17.99 -17.22
N PRO A 464 -19.76 18.32 -18.25
CA PRO A 464 -21.05 18.97 -18.07
C PRO A 464 -22.01 18.14 -17.25
N ARG A 465 -22.85 18.81 -16.45
CA ARG A 465 -23.86 18.18 -15.59
C ARG A 465 -25.02 17.47 -16.35
N ASN A 466 -25.08 17.55 -17.66
CA ASN A 466 -26.15 16.97 -18.48
C ASN A 466 -26.26 15.44 -18.49
N GLN A 467 -25.47 14.75 -17.63
CA GLN A 467 -25.64 13.32 -17.34
C GLN A 467 -26.09 13.07 -15.88
N ALA A 468 -26.84 13.96 -15.28
CA ALA A 468 -27.61 13.60 -14.10
C ALA A 468 -28.69 12.61 -14.56
N ALA A 469 -28.65 11.38 -14.03
CA ALA A 469 -29.71 10.40 -14.22
C ALA A 469 -31.07 11.01 -13.96
N PRO A 470 -32.10 10.59 -14.70
CA PRO A 470 -33.46 10.97 -14.38
C PRO A 470 -33.81 10.58 -12.94
N ALA A 471 -34.55 11.44 -12.27
CA ALA A 471 -34.99 11.33 -10.89
C ALA A 471 -35.73 10.02 -10.61
#